data_018697923b8ed66f719ffe93a8a076df
#
_entry.id   018697923b8ed66f719ffe93a8a076df
#
_cell.length_a   1.000
_cell.length_b   1.000
_cell.length_c   1.000
_cell.angle_alpha   90.00
_cell.angle_beta   90.00
_cell.angle_gamma   90.00
#
_symmetry.space_group_name_H-M   'P 1'
#
loop_
_entity.id
_entity.type
_entity.pdbx_description
1 polymer ?
#
loop_
_entity_poly.entity_id
_entity_poly.type
_entity_poly.pdbx_seq_one_letter_code
_entity_poly.pdbx_strand_id
1 'polypeptide(L)'
;SLKWWGFNPDNPWLIFMPVPLMVFGIGGLFTLMMSMTADVCDLDELNNGMPRKEGTFGAIYWWMVKLGQGLALMLGGLVLKLVGFDQNAEVQAAETLTRLRLADICIPAITAALAIVVMWNYDLSEDRAKEIKEELVRRRGEL
;
A
#
# COMPACT_ATOMS: atom_id res chain seq x y z
N SER A 1 13.62 5.15 -14.78
CA SER A 1 12.23 5.24 -14.44
C SER A 1 11.48 6.31 -15.23
N LEU A 2 10.23 6.05 -15.59
CA LEU A 2 9.36 6.92 -16.39
C LEU A 2 9.23 8.34 -15.79
N LYS A 3 9.19 8.47 -14.47
CA LYS A 3 9.14 9.78 -13.79
C LYS A 3 10.36 10.66 -14.05
N TRP A 4 11.56 10.07 -14.15
CA TRP A 4 12.78 10.84 -14.43
C TRP A 4 12.75 11.48 -15.81
N TRP A 5 12.23 10.77 -16.81
CA TRP A 5 12.07 11.26 -18.19
C TRP A 5 10.91 12.25 -18.34
N GLY A 6 9.88 12.13 -17.51
CA GLY A 6 8.68 12.97 -17.54
C GLY A 6 8.88 14.39 -16.98
N PHE A 7 9.95 14.63 -16.21
CA PHE A 7 10.26 15.96 -15.68
C PHE A 7 11.01 16.84 -16.70
N ASN A 8 10.52 16.88 -17.92
CA ASN A 8 11.07 17.75 -18.95
C ASN A 8 10.09 18.93 -19.18
N PRO A 9 10.55 20.20 -19.03
CA PRO A 9 9.71 21.38 -19.26
C PRO A 9 9.11 21.43 -20.67
N ASP A 10 9.81 20.86 -21.66
CA ASP A 10 9.39 20.87 -23.06
C ASP A 10 8.25 19.89 -23.35
N ASN A 11 8.00 18.92 -22.45
CA ASN A 11 7.00 17.88 -22.65
C ASN A 11 6.28 17.48 -21.36
N PRO A 12 5.48 18.37 -20.75
CA PRO A 12 4.85 18.17 -19.44
C PRO A 12 3.85 17.00 -19.42
N TRP A 13 3.34 16.57 -20.58
CA TRP A 13 2.40 15.46 -20.71
C TRP A 13 2.98 14.10 -20.30
N LEU A 14 4.30 13.93 -20.37
CA LEU A 14 4.95 12.69 -19.95
C LEU A 14 4.79 12.39 -18.44
N ILE A 15 4.50 13.43 -17.63
CA ILE A 15 4.21 13.27 -16.19
C ILE A 15 2.93 12.46 -15.96
N PHE A 16 1.95 12.57 -16.85
CA PHE A 16 0.66 11.88 -16.72
C PHE A 16 0.72 10.40 -17.16
N MET A 17 1.74 10.00 -17.91
CA MET A 17 1.86 8.65 -18.43
C MET A 17 1.89 7.55 -17.34
N PRO A 18 2.58 7.70 -16.20
CA PRO A 18 2.59 6.71 -15.13
C PRO A 18 1.33 6.74 -14.25
N VAL A 19 0.47 7.76 -14.33
CA VAL A 19 -0.70 7.91 -13.45
C VAL A 19 -1.71 6.78 -13.60
N PRO A 20 -2.13 6.36 -14.81
CA PRO A 20 -3.06 5.24 -14.96
C PRO A 20 -2.51 3.93 -14.36
N LEU A 21 -1.22 3.67 -14.58
CA LEU A 21 -0.56 2.49 -14.03
C LEU A 21 -0.50 2.53 -12.50
N MET A 22 -0.25 3.69 -11.92
CA MET A 22 -0.23 3.90 -10.49
C MET A 22 -1.63 3.70 -9.88
N VAL A 23 -2.67 4.27 -10.49
CA VAL A 23 -4.07 4.11 -10.04
C VAL A 23 -4.50 2.66 -10.10
N PHE A 24 -4.19 1.96 -11.20
CA PHE A 24 -4.45 0.54 -11.34
C PHE A 24 -3.74 -0.29 -10.25
N GLY A 25 -2.46 0.01 -9.98
CA GLY A 25 -1.69 -0.66 -8.94
C GLY A 25 -2.28 -0.45 -7.53
N ILE A 26 -2.67 0.78 -7.20
CA ILE A 26 -3.29 1.10 -5.90
C ILE A 26 -4.66 0.41 -5.77
N GLY A 27 -5.51 0.46 -6.81
CA GLY A 27 -6.80 -0.22 -6.82
C GLY A 27 -6.68 -1.72 -6.64
N GLY A 28 -5.74 -2.35 -7.37
CA GLY A 28 -5.43 -3.77 -7.22
C GLY A 28 -4.94 -4.12 -5.81
N LEU A 29 -4.07 -3.30 -5.23
CA LEU A 29 -3.59 -3.50 -3.87
C LEU A 29 -4.74 -3.49 -2.85
N PHE A 30 -5.65 -2.51 -2.93
CA PHE A 30 -6.81 -2.46 -2.03
C PHE A 30 -7.71 -3.69 -2.17
N THR A 31 -7.98 -4.14 -3.39
CA THR A 31 -8.79 -5.33 -3.65
C THR A 31 -8.15 -6.58 -3.06
N LEU A 32 -6.84 -6.76 -3.27
CA LEU A 32 -6.11 -7.91 -2.71
C LEU A 32 -6.07 -7.87 -1.18
N MET A 33 -5.84 -6.72 -0.57
CA MET A 33 -5.83 -6.59 0.89
C MET A 33 -7.18 -6.88 1.52
N MET A 34 -8.29 -6.48 0.88
CA MET A 34 -9.63 -6.83 1.34
C MET A 34 -9.90 -8.34 1.24
N SER A 35 -9.46 -8.98 0.15
CA SER A 35 -9.56 -10.44 -0.02
C SER A 35 -8.75 -11.17 1.06
N MET A 36 -7.50 -10.78 1.29
CA MET A 36 -6.65 -11.38 2.33
C MET A 36 -7.24 -11.20 3.73
N THR A 37 -7.87 -10.06 4.02
CA THR A 37 -8.55 -9.83 5.29
C THR A 37 -9.72 -10.79 5.46
N ALA A 38 -10.48 -11.08 4.40
CA ALA A 38 -11.54 -12.08 4.44
C ALA A 38 -11.00 -13.50 4.70
N ASP A 39 -9.88 -13.87 4.06
CA ASP A 39 -9.25 -15.18 4.27
C ASP A 39 -8.72 -15.35 5.71
N VAL A 40 -8.21 -14.27 6.31
CA VAL A 40 -7.82 -14.28 7.75
C VAL A 40 -9.04 -14.44 8.66
N CYS A 41 -10.19 -13.82 8.32
CA CYS A 41 -11.43 -14.02 9.07
C CYS A 41 -11.93 -15.49 8.99
N ASP A 42 -11.81 -16.09 7.80
CA ASP A 42 -12.17 -17.50 7.61
C ASP A 42 -11.26 -18.44 8.43
N LEU A 43 -9.96 -18.14 8.48
CA LEU A 43 -9.00 -18.87 9.31
C LEU A 43 -9.30 -18.72 10.82
N ASP A 44 -9.64 -17.51 11.27
CA ASP A 44 -10.03 -17.25 12.67
C ASP A 44 -11.30 -18.02 13.04
N GLU A 45 -12.31 -18.06 12.15
CA GLU A 45 -13.54 -18.82 12.36
C GLU A 45 -13.25 -20.34 12.44
N LEU A 46 -12.37 -20.86 11.58
CA LEU A 46 -11.99 -22.27 11.59
C LEU A 46 -11.32 -22.67 12.91
N ASN A 47 -10.44 -21.81 13.45
CA ASN A 47 -9.64 -22.09 14.63
C ASN A 47 -10.40 -21.83 15.95
N ASN A 48 -11.18 -20.75 15.99
CA ASN A 48 -11.80 -20.24 17.22
C ASN A 48 -13.33 -20.38 17.25
N GLY A 49 -13.94 -20.75 16.13
CA GLY A 49 -15.39 -20.89 16.01
C GLY A 49 -16.15 -19.56 15.85
N MET A 50 -17.47 -19.66 15.90
CA MET A 50 -18.37 -18.51 15.79
C MET A 50 -18.39 -17.67 17.07
N PRO A 51 -18.67 -16.35 17.03
CA PRO A 51 -19.08 -15.59 15.86
C PRO A 51 -17.90 -15.11 15.00
N ARG A 52 -18.14 -14.98 13.71
CA ARG A 52 -17.18 -14.42 12.74
C ARG A 52 -16.83 -12.97 13.07
N LYS A 53 -15.53 -12.64 13.18
CA LYS A 53 -15.06 -11.35 13.68
C LYS A 53 -14.72 -10.36 12.58
N GLU A 54 -15.45 -10.34 11.47
CA GLU A 54 -15.19 -9.46 10.32
C GLU A 54 -15.10 -7.98 10.72
N GLY A 55 -15.99 -7.51 11.58
CA GLY A 55 -15.98 -6.13 12.07
C GLY A 55 -14.70 -5.76 12.79
N THR A 56 -14.15 -6.67 13.59
CA THR A 56 -12.90 -6.46 14.34
C THR A 56 -11.71 -6.39 13.39
N PHE A 57 -11.58 -7.35 12.47
CA PHE A 57 -10.48 -7.35 11.49
C PHE A 57 -10.57 -6.16 10.53
N GLY A 58 -11.77 -5.81 10.07
CA GLY A 58 -12.01 -4.62 9.27
C GLY A 58 -11.64 -3.32 10.00
N ALA A 59 -11.99 -3.19 11.28
CA ALA A 59 -11.63 -2.03 12.08
C ALA A 59 -10.11 -1.91 12.25
N ILE A 60 -9.40 -3.01 12.54
CA ILE A 60 -7.94 -3.05 12.65
C ILE A 60 -7.31 -2.65 11.32
N TYR A 61 -7.78 -3.20 10.20
CA TYR A 61 -7.29 -2.86 8.87
C TYR A 61 -7.39 -1.35 8.60
N TRP A 62 -8.57 -0.77 8.77
CA TRP A 62 -8.76 0.66 8.53
C TRP A 62 -8.00 1.54 9.51
N TRP A 63 -7.84 1.11 10.76
CA TRP A 63 -7.00 1.82 11.73
C TRP A 63 -5.54 1.85 11.27
N MET A 64 -5.00 0.72 10.82
CA MET A 64 -3.62 0.64 10.29
C MET A 64 -3.44 1.50 9.04
N VAL A 65 -4.42 1.52 8.13
CA VAL A 65 -4.39 2.40 6.95
C VAL A 65 -4.34 3.87 7.37
N LYS A 66 -5.17 4.30 8.33
CA LYS A 66 -5.19 5.68 8.83
C LYS A 66 -3.90 6.05 9.55
N LEU A 67 -3.37 5.16 10.35
CA LEU A 67 -2.07 5.35 11.01
C LEU A 67 -0.96 5.54 9.97
N GLY A 68 -0.90 4.69 8.94
CA GLY A 68 0.05 4.79 7.85
C GLY A 68 -0.07 6.11 7.08
N GLN A 69 -1.29 6.56 6.80
CA GLN A 69 -1.52 7.87 6.16
C GLN A 69 -1.03 9.03 7.02
N GLY A 70 -1.30 9.01 8.33
CA GLY A 70 -0.82 10.04 9.26
C GLY A 70 0.70 10.10 9.34
N LEU A 71 1.35 8.94 9.44
CA LEU A 71 2.81 8.83 9.40
C LEU A 71 3.41 9.32 8.08
N ALA A 72 2.78 8.99 6.95
CA ALA A 72 3.24 9.42 5.63
C ALA A 72 3.19 10.95 5.50
N LEU A 73 2.14 11.62 5.99
CA LEU A 73 2.03 13.08 5.99
C LEU A 73 3.11 13.72 6.88
N MET A 74 3.34 13.18 8.06
CA MET A 74 4.37 13.66 8.98
C MET A 74 5.78 13.52 8.36
N LEU A 75 6.08 12.35 7.82
CA LEU A 75 7.36 12.09 7.16
C LEU A 75 7.53 12.91 5.89
N GLY A 76 6.45 13.17 5.12
CA GLY A 76 6.47 14.03 3.95
C GLY A 76 6.93 15.44 4.27
N GLY A 77 6.43 16.04 5.36
CA GLY A 77 6.90 17.34 5.84
C GLY A 77 8.37 17.33 6.24
N LEU A 78 8.83 16.26 6.90
CA LEU A 78 10.24 16.09 7.26
C LEU A 78 11.13 15.98 6.01
N VAL A 79 10.71 15.21 5.01
CA VAL A 79 11.43 15.06 3.73
C VAL A 79 11.57 16.42 3.04
N LEU A 80 10.50 17.20 2.94
CA LEU A 80 10.57 18.56 2.35
C LEU A 80 11.60 19.43 3.05
N LYS A 81 11.65 19.40 4.38
CA LYS A 81 12.65 20.12 5.16
C LYS A 81 14.08 19.61 4.88
N LEU A 82 14.29 18.30 4.82
CA LEU A 82 15.60 17.69 4.58
C LEU A 82 16.14 17.97 3.16
N VAL A 83 15.28 18.02 2.16
CA VAL A 83 15.70 18.37 0.79
C VAL A 83 15.97 19.87 0.61
N GLY A 84 15.66 20.68 1.63
CA GLY A 84 15.86 22.13 1.57
C GLY A 84 14.80 22.86 0.74
N PHE A 85 13.55 22.37 0.78
CA PHE A 85 12.44 23.02 0.08
C PHE A 85 12.07 24.34 0.79
N ASP A 86 12.14 25.47 0.08
CA ASP A 86 11.75 26.78 0.59
C ASP A 86 10.35 27.13 0.05
N GLN A 87 9.39 27.24 0.97
CA GLN A 87 7.99 27.56 0.64
C GLN A 87 7.81 29.00 0.14
N ASN A 88 8.75 29.90 0.43
CA ASN A 88 8.67 31.32 0.07
C ASN A 88 9.45 31.65 -1.21
N ALA A 89 10.21 30.72 -1.75
CA ALA A 89 10.98 30.94 -2.96
C ALA A 89 10.10 30.81 -4.20
N GLU A 90 10.09 31.82 -5.07
CA GLU A 90 9.40 31.73 -6.37
C GLU A 90 9.98 30.65 -7.29
N VAL A 91 11.28 30.40 -7.20
CA VAL A 91 12.00 29.35 -7.94
C VAL A 91 12.89 28.58 -6.98
N GLN A 92 12.74 27.25 -6.98
CA GLN A 92 13.58 26.37 -6.18
C GLN A 92 14.96 26.17 -6.81
N ALA A 93 15.98 26.02 -5.96
CA ALA A 93 17.32 25.68 -6.44
C ALA A 93 17.32 24.32 -7.19
N ALA A 94 18.12 24.24 -8.26
CA ALA A 94 18.20 23.01 -9.07
C ALA A 94 18.62 21.78 -8.24
N GLU A 95 19.44 21.97 -7.22
CA GLU A 95 19.86 20.91 -6.29
C GLU A 95 18.69 20.42 -5.44
N THR A 96 17.86 21.32 -4.92
CA THR A 96 16.63 20.99 -4.16
C THR A 96 15.67 20.18 -5.02
N LEU A 97 15.45 20.56 -6.28
CA LEU A 97 14.62 19.82 -7.23
C LEU A 97 15.16 18.42 -7.50
N THR A 98 16.47 18.27 -7.62
CA THR A 98 17.10 16.95 -7.82
C THR A 98 16.94 16.08 -6.59
N ARG A 99 17.16 16.60 -5.40
CA ARG A 99 16.95 15.87 -4.12
C ARG A 99 15.49 15.47 -3.94
N LEU A 100 14.56 16.37 -4.29
CA LEU A 100 13.12 16.08 -4.24
C LEU A 100 12.72 14.93 -5.19
N ARG A 101 13.25 14.94 -6.43
CA ARG A 101 13.05 13.85 -7.40
C ARG A 101 13.59 12.52 -6.89
N LEU A 102 14.79 12.53 -6.29
CA LEU A 102 15.36 11.33 -5.70
C LEU A 102 14.50 10.80 -4.55
N ALA A 103 14.04 11.67 -3.66
CA ALA A 103 13.15 11.30 -2.56
C ALA A 103 11.82 10.71 -3.08
N ASP A 104 11.20 11.32 -4.10
CA ASP A 104 9.94 10.87 -4.71
C ASP A 104 10.06 9.49 -5.39
N ILE A 105 11.25 9.10 -5.82
CA ILE A 105 11.50 7.78 -6.42
C ILE A 105 11.96 6.76 -5.38
N CYS A 106 12.91 7.15 -4.53
CA CYS A 106 13.56 6.20 -3.61
C CYS A 106 12.62 5.80 -2.45
N ILE A 107 11.87 6.73 -1.88
CA ILE A 107 11.01 6.43 -0.73
C ILE A 107 9.93 5.40 -1.09
N PRO A 108 9.13 5.56 -2.16
CA PRO A 108 8.17 4.55 -2.56
C PRO A 108 8.82 3.23 -2.98
N ALA A 109 9.99 3.26 -3.61
CA ALA A 109 10.71 2.05 -4.00
C ALA A 109 11.16 1.23 -2.78
N ILE A 110 11.72 1.90 -1.75
CA ILE A 110 12.14 1.24 -0.52
C ILE A 110 10.93 0.68 0.25
N THR A 111 9.86 1.46 0.40
CA THR A 111 8.64 1.01 1.09
C THR A 111 7.97 -0.16 0.36
N ALA A 112 7.94 -0.14 -0.96
CA ALA A 112 7.44 -1.26 -1.76
C ALA A 112 8.32 -2.52 -1.59
N ALA A 113 9.64 -2.38 -1.60
CA ALA A 113 10.55 -3.49 -1.37
C ALA A 113 10.37 -4.09 0.04
N LEU A 114 10.23 -3.26 1.06
CA LEU A 114 9.93 -3.72 2.43
C LEU A 114 8.59 -4.45 2.50
N ALA A 115 7.55 -3.93 1.84
CA ALA A 115 6.24 -4.60 1.77
C ALA A 115 6.36 -5.99 1.12
N ILE A 116 7.12 -6.12 0.03
CA ILE A 116 7.36 -7.41 -0.64
C ILE A 116 8.06 -8.38 0.31
N VAL A 117 9.08 -7.92 1.05
CA VAL A 117 9.81 -8.78 2.01
C VAL A 117 8.89 -9.27 3.12
N VAL A 118 8.02 -8.40 3.66
CA VAL A 118 7.04 -8.78 4.69
C VAL A 118 6.04 -9.80 4.13
N MET A 119 5.54 -9.56 2.90
CA MET A 119 4.59 -10.46 2.25
C MET A 119 5.19 -11.81 1.86
N TRP A 120 6.51 -11.87 1.67
CA TRP A 120 7.19 -13.14 1.33
C TRP A 120 7.04 -14.21 2.41
N ASN A 121 6.92 -13.81 3.66
CA ASN A 121 6.72 -14.70 4.81
C ASN A 121 5.22 -14.93 5.15
N TYR A 122 4.32 -14.57 4.25
CA TYR A 122 2.89 -14.78 4.47
C TYR A 122 2.50 -16.22 4.17
N ASP A 123 2.15 -16.97 5.21
CA ASP A 123 1.93 -18.43 5.14
C ASP A 123 0.55 -18.84 4.60
N LEU A 124 -0.41 -17.91 4.51
CA LEU A 124 -1.74 -18.22 4.01
C LEU A 124 -1.77 -18.17 2.48
N SER A 125 -1.38 -19.28 1.85
CA SER A 125 -1.43 -19.43 0.40
C SER A 125 -2.87 -19.52 -0.12
N GLU A 126 -3.05 -19.29 -1.43
CA GLU A 126 -4.37 -19.39 -2.08
C GLU A 126 -4.98 -20.80 -1.92
N ASP A 127 -4.17 -21.86 -2.02
CA ASP A 127 -4.62 -23.22 -1.86
C ASP A 127 -5.08 -23.48 -0.42
N ARG A 128 -4.34 -22.96 0.56
CA ARG A 128 -4.73 -23.04 1.96
C ARG A 128 -6.02 -22.28 2.27
N ALA A 129 -6.21 -21.12 1.68
CA ALA A 129 -7.45 -20.34 1.81
C ALA A 129 -8.66 -21.10 1.22
N LYS A 130 -8.48 -21.79 0.09
CA LYS A 130 -9.52 -22.66 -0.51
C LYS A 130 -9.88 -23.83 0.41
N GLU A 131 -8.89 -24.56 0.93
CA GLU A 131 -9.12 -25.65 1.88
C GLU A 131 -9.91 -25.20 3.11
N ILE A 132 -9.57 -24.02 3.68
CA ILE A 132 -10.27 -23.43 4.81
C ILE A 132 -11.74 -23.16 4.47
N LYS A 133 -12.02 -22.58 3.30
CA LYS A 133 -13.39 -22.30 2.84
C LYS A 133 -14.20 -23.58 2.65
N GLU A 134 -13.62 -24.62 2.05
CA GLU A 134 -14.28 -25.91 1.87
C GLU A 134 -14.60 -26.56 3.21
N GLU A 135 -13.68 -26.53 4.16
CA GLU A 135 -13.89 -27.08 5.51
C GLU A 135 -14.99 -26.30 6.26
N LEU A 136 -15.03 -24.97 6.15
CA LEU A 136 -16.08 -24.16 6.75
C LEU A 136 -17.47 -24.46 6.15
N VAL A 137 -17.55 -24.62 4.82
CA VAL A 137 -18.80 -24.99 4.15
C VAL A 137 -19.28 -26.37 4.64
N ARG A 138 -18.38 -27.33 4.77
CA ARG A 138 -18.69 -28.65 5.29
C ARG A 138 -19.25 -28.56 6.72
N ARG A 139 -18.59 -27.88 7.62
CA ARG A 139 -19.04 -27.69 9.02
C ARG A 139 -20.39 -27.00 9.14
N ARG A 140 -20.66 -26.00 8.25
CA ARG A 140 -21.96 -25.30 8.22
C ARG A 140 -23.08 -26.17 7.64
N GLY A 141 -22.77 -27.11 6.75
CA GLY A 141 -23.75 -28.03 6.17
C GLY A 141 -24.08 -29.20 7.09
N GLU A 142 -23.31 -29.42 8.15
CA GLU A 142 -23.55 -30.47 9.17
C GLU A 142 -24.34 -29.96 10.39
N LEU A 143 -24.64 -28.63 10.44
CA LEU A 143 -25.47 -27.99 11.45
C LEU A 143 -26.90 -27.82 10.96
#